data_223d4ccacb0988ad34504917925dc78a
#
_entry.id   223d4ccacb0988ad34504917925dc78a
#
_cell.length_a   1.000
_cell.length_b   1.000
_cell.length_c   1.000
_cell.angle_alpha   90.00
_cell.angle_beta   90.00
_cell.angle_gamma   90.00
#
_symmetry.space_group_name_H-M   'P 1'
#
loop_
_entity.id
_entity.type
_entity.pdbx_description
1 polymer ?
#
loop_
_entity_poly.entity_id
_entity_poly.type
_entity_poly.pdbx_seq_one_letter_code
_entity_poly.pdbx_strand_id
1 'polypeptide(L)'
;MNNLRFGSCPKGTTTIRVLICACFVCVQGFDSLLQLPQSAPARIRPSSKRVLVVGDFGAKGDGLSNDTQAFKEAWEMACSFRGRTRIVIPAGYNFLVHPVDFGGPCKSKVTLDISGTIVAPEDPAAWKGLNHRKWLYFHGVKHLTVEGGGTVNGRGWLWWAQSCKINKTNAITFHKCKDLKVENLKVVCGQKMHVAFTNCLRVMTFNLIVTSPAVSPNTDGIHISASHGVKIKDSVVRTGDDCISIVSNSSRIKIRNIACGPGHGISIGSLGKSNSSSLVRDVMVDGAFLSNTDNGVRIKTWQGGGGNATNITFQNIFMENVSNPIIIDQYYCDAHVPCANQTSAVKVENISFRRIKGTSATEEAIKFACSDDLPCKGLYLEDVQLLSLTGGTTRSFCWQAYGSSRGLVHPSPCFSCSEGFIKEKVPSHLLQFF
;
A
#
# COMPACT_ATOMS: atom_id res chain seq x y z
N MET A 1 44.38 -22.40 5.38
CA MET A 1 44.80 -23.63 4.65
C MET A 1 43.59 -24.50 4.52
N ASN A 2 43.03 -24.58 3.36
CA ASN A 2 42.54 -25.70 2.57
C ASN A 2 41.59 -25.19 1.48
N ASN A 3 42.15 -25.28 0.29
CA ASN A 3 41.48 -25.08 -1.00
C ASN A 3 40.43 -26.17 -1.26
N LEU A 4 39.26 -25.79 -1.82
CA LEU A 4 38.46 -26.71 -2.59
C LEU A 4 38.15 -26.09 -3.96
N ARG A 5 38.50 -26.87 -4.96
CA ARG A 5 38.53 -26.56 -6.40
C ARG A 5 37.14 -26.63 -7.03
N PHE A 6 36.96 -25.80 -8.03
CA PHE A 6 35.87 -25.81 -8.98
C PHE A 6 35.88 -27.07 -9.84
N GLY A 7 34.72 -27.73 -9.99
CA GLY A 7 34.46 -28.78 -10.94
C GLY A 7 33.70 -28.24 -12.15
N SER A 8 34.23 -28.45 -13.34
CA SER A 8 33.71 -28.02 -14.62
C SER A 8 32.56 -28.91 -15.12
N CYS A 9 31.57 -28.27 -15.74
CA CYS A 9 30.40 -28.89 -16.39
C CYS A 9 30.72 -29.27 -17.85
N PRO A 10 30.33 -30.45 -18.35
CA PRO A 10 30.53 -30.82 -19.76
C PRO A 10 29.41 -30.32 -20.67
N LYS A 11 29.77 -29.86 -21.85
CA LYS A 11 28.91 -29.49 -22.97
C LYS A 11 28.31 -30.73 -23.61
N GLY A 12 27.01 -30.84 -23.72
CA GLY A 12 26.30 -31.84 -24.51
C GLY A 12 25.52 -31.16 -25.65
N THR A 13 25.99 -31.34 -26.85
CA THR A 13 25.32 -30.99 -28.13
C THR A 13 24.34 -32.09 -28.49
N THR A 14 23.05 -31.76 -28.61
CA THR A 14 22.06 -32.69 -29.19
C THR A 14 21.41 -32.03 -30.41
N THR A 15 21.72 -32.60 -31.57
CA THR A 15 21.19 -32.24 -32.87
C THR A 15 19.83 -32.90 -33.06
N ILE A 16 18.76 -32.12 -33.23
CA ILE A 16 17.44 -32.66 -33.61
C ILE A 16 17.25 -32.48 -35.11
N ARG A 17 17.15 -33.61 -35.83
CA ARG A 17 16.76 -33.68 -37.25
C ARG A 17 15.23 -33.58 -37.35
N VAL A 18 14.76 -32.59 -38.10
CA VAL A 18 13.34 -32.46 -38.47
C VAL A 18 13.11 -33.24 -39.76
N LEU A 19 12.24 -34.25 -39.72
CA LEU A 19 11.72 -34.91 -40.91
C LEU A 19 10.53 -34.11 -41.44
N ILE A 20 10.64 -33.67 -42.68
CA ILE A 20 9.55 -33.10 -43.47
C ILE A 20 8.86 -34.21 -44.24
N CYS A 21 7.61 -34.54 -43.92
CA CYS A 21 6.73 -35.36 -44.74
C CYS A 21 5.86 -34.46 -45.62
N ALA A 22 6.09 -34.49 -46.90
CA ALA A 22 5.23 -33.87 -47.92
C ALA A 22 4.12 -34.86 -48.32
N CYS A 23 2.86 -34.51 -48.09
CA CYS A 23 1.71 -35.18 -48.73
C CYS A 23 1.12 -34.26 -49.80
N PHE A 24 1.33 -34.65 -51.07
CA PHE A 24 0.58 -34.13 -52.18
C PHE A 24 -0.79 -34.83 -52.21
N VAL A 25 -1.86 -34.07 -52.17
CA VAL A 25 -3.18 -34.51 -52.64
C VAL A 25 -3.72 -33.48 -53.60
N CYS A 26 -3.79 -33.88 -54.88
CA CYS A 26 -4.54 -33.18 -55.93
C CYS A 26 -6.04 -33.37 -55.69
N VAL A 27 -6.82 -32.28 -55.66
CA VAL A 27 -8.25 -32.31 -55.95
C VAL A 27 -8.58 -31.14 -56.86
N GLN A 28 -9.14 -31.49 -58.04
CA GLN A 28 -9.65 -30.56 -59.03
C GLN A 28 -10.96 -29.94 -58.63
N GLY A 29 -11.10 -28.68 -58.91
CA GLY A 29 -12.20 -27.94 -59.46
C GLY A 29 -13.55 -27.94 -58.72
N PHE A 30 -13.92 -26.76 -58.24
CA PHE A 30 -15.31 -26.23 -58.41
C PHE A 30 -15.22 -24.71 -58.28
N ASP A 31 -15.42 -24.02 -59.42
CA ASP A 31 -15.70 -22.60 -59.47
C ASP A 31 -17.07 -22.32 -58.83
N SER A 32 -17.10 -21.51 -57.83
CA SER A 32 -18.31 -20.87 -57.36
C SER A 32 -17.99 -19.50 -56.79
N LEU A 33 -18.34 -18.46 -57.51
CA LEU A 33 -18.26 -17.06 -57.16
C LEU A 33 -19.00 -16.75 -55.85
N LEU A 34 -18.27 -16.59 -54.76
CA LEU A 34 -18.74 -15.86 -53.60
C LEU A 34 -17.75 -14.73 -53.35
N GLN A 35 -18.07 -13.53 -53.83
CA GLN A 35 -17.41 -12.29 -53.46
C GLN A 35 -17.65 -12.04 -51.98
N LEU A 36 -16.73 -12.40 -51.12
CA LEU A 36 -16.67 -11.90 -49.75
C LEU A 36 -16.28 -10.41 -49.75
N PRO A 37 -16.94 -9.56 -48.96
CA PRO A 37 -16.52 -8.16 -48.87
C PRO A 37 -15.09 -8.12 -48.32
N GLN A 38 -14.17 -7.54 -49.05
CA GLN A 38 -12.82 -7.26 -48.59
C GLN A 38 -12.94 -6.27 -47.39
N SER A 39 -12.85 -6.81 -46.18
CA SER A 39 -12.62 -5.99 -45.00
C SER A 39 -11.26 -5.27 -45.18
N ALA A 40 -11.31 -3.95 -45.30
CA ALA A 40 -10.11 -3.14 -45.38
C ALA A 40 -9.19 -3.49 -44.17
N PRO A 41 -7.89 -3.70 -44.39
CA PRO A 41 -6.99 -4.01 -43.28
C PRO A 41 -7.06 -2.88 -42.27
N ALA A 42 -7.43 -3.20 -41.05
CA ALA A 42 -7.38 -2.28 -39.95
C ALA A 42 -5.94 -1.74 -39.89
N ARG A 43 -5.75 -0.47 -40.23
CA ARG A 43 -4.47 0.21 -40.08
C ARG A 43 -4.14 0.24 -38.59
N ILE A 44 -3.40 -0.74 -38.11
CA ILE A 44 -2.73 -0.70 -36.81
C ILE A 44 -1.74 0.46 -36.93
N ARG A 45 -2.16 1.63 -36.48
CA ARG A 45 -1.23 2.77 -36.31
C ARG A 45 -0.19 2.32 -35.29
N PRO A 46 1.10 2.28 -35.64
CA PRO A 46 2.13 1.94 -34.67
C PRO A 46 1.97 2.92 -33.51
N SER A 47 1.84 2.38 -32.29
CA SER A 47 1.80 3.20 -31.06
C SER A 47 3.13 3.93 -30.97
N SER A 48 3.12 5.22 -31.30
CA SER A 48 4.32 6.06 -31.23
C SER A 48 4.83 6.09 -29.78
N LYS A 49 6.05 5.63 -29.57
CA LYS A 49 6.75 5.73 -28.30
C LYS A 49 7.72 6.91 -28.35
N ARG A 50 7.77 7.71 -27.32
CA ARG A 50 8.71 8.80 -27.16
C ARG A 50 9.47 8.66 -25.84
N VAL A 51 10.77 8.88 -25.88
CA VAL A 51 11.63 8.94 -24.69
C VAL A 51 12.12 10.37 -24.56
N LEU A 52 12.02 10.92 -23.35
CA LEU A 52 12.47 12.23 -22.96
C LEU A 52 13.42 12.06 -21.77
N VAL A 53 14.61 12.58 -21.83
CA VAL A 53 15.57 12.54 -20.72
C VAL A 53 15.57 13.90 -20.04
N VAL A 54 15.46 13.97 -18.72
CA VAL A 54 15.39 15.27 -18.02
C VAL A 54 16.62 16.14 -18.27
N GLY A 55 17.77 15.56 -18.58
CA GLY A 55 18.98 16.27 -19.00
C GLY A 55 18.81 17.06 -20.31
N ASP A 56 17.98 16.59 -21.25
CA ASP A 56 17.70 17.29 -22.52
C ASP A 56 16.92 18.60 -22.28
N PHE A 57 16.33 18.76 -21.11
CA PHE A 57 15.62 19.96 -20.65
C PHE A 57 16.46 20.82 -19.70
N GLY A 58 17.76 20.55 -19.58
CA GLY A 58 18.69 21.32 -18.78
C GLY A 58 18.87 20.90 -17.33
N ALA A 59 18.32 19.73 -16.92
CA ALA A 59 18.59 19.20 -15.59
C ALA A 59 20.06 18.80 -15.46
N LYS A 60 20.72 19.27 -14.40
CA LYS A 60 22.14 19.04 -14.14
C LYS A 60 22.41 17.74 -13.35
N GLY A 61 21.53 17.41 -12.42
CA GLY A 61 21.67 16.21 -11.62
C GLY A 61 22.89 16.19 -10.69
N ASP A 62 23.38 17.36 -10.30
CA ASP A 62 24.53 17.54 -9.39
C ASP A 62 24.13 17.53 -7.90
N GLY A 63 22.84 17.47 -7.59
CA GLY A 63 22.30 17.53 -6.23
C GLY A 63 22.26 18.91 -5.59
N LEU A 64 22.68 19.95 -6.32
CA LEU A 64 22.83 21.32 -5.85
C LEU A 64 22.00 22.31 -6.70
N SER A 65 22.05 22.17 -8.01
CA SER A 65 21.28 23.00 -8.95
C SER A 65 19.80 22.65 -8.88
N ASN A 66 18.94 23.67 -8.96
CA ASN A 66 17.49 23.46 -8.99
C ASN A 66 17.04 22.96 -10.37
N ASP A 67 16.77 21.68 -10.46
CA ASP A 67 16.34 20.99 -11.69
C ASP A 67 14.84 21.03 -11.94
N THR A 68 14.05 21.69 -11.08
CA THR A 68 12.57 21.64 -11.10
C THR A 68 11.98 22.03 -12.45
N GLN A 69 12.53 23.05 -13.09
CA GLN A 69 12.01 23.54 -14.37
C GLN A 69 12.15 22.48 -15.47
N ALA A 70 13.29 21.81 -15.54
CA ALA A 70 13.52 20.71 -16.49
C ALA A 70 12.52 19.56 -16.32
N PHE A 71 12.18 19.22 -15.07
CA PHE A 71 11.16 18.21 -14.76
C PHE A 71 9.76 18.65 -15.21
N LYS A 72 9.41 19.93 -15.02
CA LYS A 72 8.12 20.49 -15.47
C LYS A 72 8.00 20.45 -16.98
N GLU A 73 9.01 20.92 -17.71
CA GLU A 73 9.03 20.94 -19.17
C GLU A 73 8.97 19.53 -19.78
N ALA A 74 9.75 18.58 -19.23
CA ALA A 74 9.68 17.18 -19.62
C ALA A 74 8.28 16.60 -19.40
N TRP A 75 7.63 16.94 -18.27
CA TRP A 75 6.28 16.50 -17.97
C TRP A 75 5.24 17.08 -18.92
N GLU A 76 5.27 18.39 -19.16
CA GLU A 76 4.35 19.10 -20.06
C GLU A 76 4.46 18.56 -21.49
N MET A 77 5.70 18.35 -21.97
CA MET A 77 5.93 17.74 -23.27
C MET A 77 5.39 16.30 -23.31
N ALA A 78 5.65 15.49 -22.28
CA ALA A 78 5.14 14.13 -22.19
C ALA A 78 3.61 14.10 -22.21
N CYS A 79 2.95 14.97 -21.44
CA CYS A 79 1.49 15.05 -21.37
C CYS A 79 0.85 15.52 -22.69
N SER A 80 1.50 16.36 -23.44
CA SER A 80 0.99 16.91 -24.72
C SER A 80 1.02 15.90 -25.87
N PHE A 81 1.91 14.92 -25.82
CA PHE A 81 2.14 13.94 -26.87
C PHE A 81 1.01 12.88 -26.91
N ARG A 82 0.62 12.43 -28.11
CA ARG A 82 -0.36 11.34 -28.25
C ARG A 82 0.37 10.00 -28.39
N GLY A 83 0.12 9.05 -27.47
CA GLY A 83 0.72 7.72 -27.51
C GLY A 83 1.28 7.29 -26.17
N ARG A 84 2.54 6.88 -26.13
CA ARG A 84 3.27 6.48 -24.93
C ARG A 84 4.53 7.30 -24.79
N THR A 85 4.70 7.95 -23.64
CA THR A 85 5.90 8.72 -23.37
C THR A 85 6.60 8.20 -22.12
N ARG A 86 7.91 8.07 -22.18
CA ARG A 86 8.78 7.72 -21.05
C ARG A 86 9.65 8.93 -20.74
N ILE A 87 9.56 9.43 -19.51
CA ILE A 87 10.47 10.45 -18.96
C ILE A 87 11.52 9.68 -18.17
N VAL A 88 12.79 9.83 -18.53
CA VAL A 88 13.92 9.14 -17.90
C VAL A 88 14.68 10.11 -17.00
N ILE A 89 14.83 9.69 -15.74
CA ILE A 89 15.69 10.31 -14.74
C ILE A 89 16.88 9.37 -14.57
N PRO A 90 18.03 9.63 -15.23
CA PRO A 90 19.10 8.66 -15.39
C PRO A 90 19.80 8.32 -14.09
N ALA A 91 20.30 7.09 -14.00
CA ALA A 91 21.08 6.60 -12.88
C ALA A 91 22.42 7.35 -12.75
N GLY A 92 22.95 7.41 -11.52
CA GLY A 92 24.24 8.05 -11.23
C GLY A 92 24.15 9.57 -10.95
N TYR A 93 22.96 10.17 -11.08
CA TYR A 93 22.71 11.58 -10.85
C TYR A 93 21.79 11.84 -9.67
N ASN A 94 21.94 12.99 -9.02
CA ASN A 94 21.08 13.46 -7.93
C ASN A 94 20.39 14.78 -8.36
N PHE A 95 19.11 14.74 -8.61
CA PHE A 95 18.34 15.89 -9.10
C PHE A 95 17.66 16.60 -7.92
N LEU A 96 18.06 17.85 -7.65
CA LEU A 96 17.40 18.69 -6.66
C LEU A 96 16.12 19.26 -7.25
N VAL A 97 14.98 18.78 -6.75
CA VAL A 97 13.67 19.19 -7.24
C VAL A 97 12.89 19.87 -6.12
N HIS A 98 12.53 21.14 -6.31
CA HIS A 98 11.64 21.89 -5.42
C HIS A 98 10.19 21.39 -5.57
N PRO A 99 9.25 21.84 -4.69
CA PRO A 99 7.85 21.46 -4.81
C PRO A 99 7.31 21.65 -6.23
N VAL A 100 6.74 20.59 -6.78
CA VAL A 100 6.31 20.56 -8.18
C VAL A 100 4.99 19.81 -8.36
N ASP A 101 4.13 20.38 -9.22
CA ASP A 101 2.86 19.78 -9.63
C ASP A 101 3.00 19.16 -11.02
N PHE A 102 2.69 17.85 -11.11
CA PHE A 102 2.61 17.09 -12.33
C PHE A 102 1.12 16.84 -12.67
N GLY A 103 0.53 17.80 -13.36
CA GLY A 103 -0.90 17.81 -13.64
C GLY A 103 -1.29 17.02 -14.87
N GLY A 104 -2.51 16.44 -14.82
CA GLY A 104 -3.25 15.94 -15.97
C GLY A 104 -4.38 16.89 -16.37
N PRO A 105 -5.19 16.53 -17.40
CA PRO A 105 -5.17 15.25 -18.14
C PRO A 105 -4.04 15.18 -19.18
N CYS A 106 -3.34 14.05 -19.24
CA CYS A 106 -2.35 13.82 -20.27
C CYS A 106 -2.98 13.13 -21.49
N LYS A 107 -2.54 13.51 -22.69
CA LYS A 107 -2.92 12.86 -23.96
C LYS A 107 -2.18 11.52 -24.17
N SER A 108 -1.06 11.32 -23.46
CA SER A 108 -0.25 10.11 -23.50
C SER A 108 -0.49 9.20 -22.28
N LYS A 109 -0.02 7.95 -22.39
CA LYS A 109 0.30 7.11 -21.23
C LYS A 109 1.72 7.43 -20.81
N VAL A 110 1.89 8.06 -19.66
CA VAL A 110 3.18 8.53 -19.17
C VAL A 110 3.82 7.45 -18.30
N THR A 111 5.10 7.16 -18.56
CA THR A 111 5.97 6.41 -17.65
C THR A 111 7.05 7.37 -17.15
N LEU A 112 7.13 7.54 -15.84
CA LEU A 112 8.23 8.22 -15.18
C LEU A 112 9.22 7.17 -14.69
N ASP A 113 10.38 7.12 -15.32
CA ASP A 113 11.47 6.19 -15.03
C ASP A 113 12.49 6.87 -14.14
N ILE A 114 12.39 6.61 -12.84
CA ILE A 114 13.31 7.14 -11.84
C ILE A 114 14.41 6.09 -11.61
N SER A 115 15.45 6.12 -12.42
CA SER A 115 16.65 5.29 -12.24
C SER A 115 17.72 5.97 -11.40
N GLY A 116 17.75 7.31 -11.40
CA GLY A 116 18.60 8.15 -10.54
C GLY A 116 17.97 8.48 -9.19
N THR A 117 18.45 9.55 -8.58
CA THR A 117 17.94 10.03 -7.29
C THR A 117 17.28 11.40 -7.45
N ILE A 118 16.05 11.54 -6.98
CA ILE A 118 15.39 12.83 -6.79
C ILE A 118 15.52 13.22 -5.33
N VAL A 119 16.04 14.43 -5.06
CA VAL A 119 16.20 14.94 -3.69
C VAL A 119 15.38 16.20 -3.47
N ALA A 120 14.78 16.31 -2.28
CA ALA A 120 14.10 17.54 -1.87
C ALA A 120 15.11 18.59 -1.38
N PRO A 121 14.76 19.89 -1.41
CA PRO A 121 15.44 20.89 -0.61
C PRO A 121 15.43 20.49 0.87
N GLU A 122 16.53 20.74 1.56
CA GLU A 122 16.62 20.43 3.02
C GLU A 122 15.81 21.43 3.83
N ASP A 123 15.91 22.73 3.45
CA ASP A 123 15.25 23.80 4.18
C ASP A 123 13.73 23.84 3.85
N PRO A 124 12.84 23.72 4.86
CA PRO A 124 11.40 23.94 4.68
C PRO A 124 11.04 25.33 4.11
N ALA A 125 11.91 26.32 4.23
CA ALA A 125 11.72 27.64 3.63
C ALA A 125 11.57 27.59 2.09
N ALA A 126 12.07 26.56 1.43
CA ALA A 126 11.86 26.33 -0.01
C ALA A 126 10.37 26.15 -0.39
N TRP A 127 9.49 25.91 0.58
CA TRP A 127 8.02 25.85 0.40
C TRP A 127 7.32 27.18 0.65
N LYS A 128 8.05 28.26 1.02
CA LYS A 128 7.43 29.57 1.29
C LYS A 128 6.65 30.07 0.06
N GLY A 129 5.37 30.39 0.26
CA GLY A 129 4.47 30.80 -0.83
C GLY A 129 3.91 29.65 -1.67
N LEU A 130 4.29 28.40 -1.39
CA LEU A 130 3.79 27.20 -2.06
C LEU A 130 2.88 26.40 -1.12
N ASN A 131 2.25 25.35 -1.66
CA ASN A 131 1.45 24.46 -0.84
C ASN A 131 2.36 23.54 -0.01
N HIS A 132 2.44 23.81 1.31
CA HIS A 132 3.24 23.04 2.25
C HIS A 132 2.85 21.55 2.37
N ARG A 133 1.76 21.10 1.76
CA ARG A 133 1.35 19.68 1.79
C ARG A 133 1.89 18.87 0.62
N LYS A 134 2.62 19.48 -0.30
CA LYS A 134 3.02 18.87 -1.57
C LYS A 134 4.51 19.05 -1.81
N TRP A 135 5.18 17.96 -2.14
CA TRP A 135 6.50 18.00 -2.76
C TRP A 135 6.39 17.50 -4.21
N LEU A 136 6.45 16.17 -4.45
CA LEU A 136 6.16 15.62 -5.78
C LEU A 136 4.67 15.32 -5.87
N TYR A 137 3.92 16.13 -6.57
CA TYR A 137 2.46 16.05 -6.58
C TYR A 137 1.91 15.74 -7.96
N PHE A 138 1.39 14.51 -8.11
CA PHE A 138 0.74 14.05 -9.34
C PHE A 138 -0.76 14.17 -9.19
N HIS A 139 -1.47 14.85 -10.10
CA HIS A 139 -2.90 15.03 -9.98
C HIS A 139 -3.67 14.91 -11.29
N GLY A 140 -4.83 14.24 -11.27
CA GLY A 140 -5.71 14.14 -12.42
C GLY A 140 -5.16 13.31 -13.58
N VAL A 141 -4.15 12.47 -13.35
CA VAL A 141 -3.48 11.70 -14.39
C VAL A 141 -4.10 10.32 -14.54
N LYS A 142 -4.28 9.88 -15.78
CA LYS A 142 -4.72 8.51 -16.11
C LYS A 142 -3.56 7.74 -16.75
N HIS A 143 -3.46 6.44 -16.41
CA HIS A 143 -2.46 5.53 -16.95
C HIS A 143 -1.01 5.98 -16.72
N LEU A 144 -0.73 6.51 -15.54
CA LEU A 144 0.62 6.83 -15.10
C LEU A 144 1.33 5.58 -14.57
N THR A 145 2.57 5.39 -14.97
CA THR A 145 3.51 4.44 -14.36
C THR A 145 4.68 5.21 -13.78
N VAL A 146 5.04 4.93 -12.52
CA VAL A 146 6.26 5.45 -11.89
C VAL A 146 7.11 4.24 -11.50
N GLU A 147 8.32 4.15 -12.05
CA GLU A 147 9.19 2.98 -11.91
C GLU A 147 10.67 3.39 -12.02
N GLY A 148 11.63 2.43 -12.02
CA GLY A 148 13.01 2.70 -12.42
C GLY A 148 14.10 2.19 -11.47
N GLY A 149 13.75 1.81 -10.24
CA GLY A 149 14.71 1.26 -9.26
C GLY A 149 15.52 2.30 -8.50
N GLY A 150 15.38 3.58 -8.84
CA GLY A 150 16.07 4.69 -8.18
C GLY A 150 15.44 5.14 -6.87
N THR A 151 15.84 6.31 -6.43
CA THR A 151 15.51 6.81 -5.09
C THR A 151 14.79 8.16 -5.12
N VAL A 152 13.79 8.31 -4.28
CA VAL A 152 13.16 9.59 -3.94
C VAL A 152 13.48 9.89 -2.48
N ASN A 153 14.30 10.92 -2.22
CA ASN A 153 14.76 11.29 -0.89
C ASN A 153 14.17 12.62 -0.45
N GLY A 154 13.28 12.56 0.52
CA GLY A 154 12.57 13.72 1.04
C GLY A 154 13.38 14.65 1.95
N ARG A 155 14.59 14.22 2.39
CA ARG A 155 15.45 14.99 3.31
C ARG A 155 14.69 15.57 4.50
N GLY A 156 13.84 14.74 5.16
CA GLY A 156 12.84 15.17 6.15
C GLY A 156 13.35 15.65 7.51
N TRP A 157 14.67 15.66 7.77
CA TRP A 157 15.27 15.92 9.09
C TRP A 157 14.83 17.23 9.73
N LEU A 158 14.87 18.33 8.99
CA LEU A 158 14.47 19.64 9.49
C LEU A 158 12.95 19.76 9.67
N TRP A 159 12.18 18.97 8.92
CA TRP A 159 10.72 18.86 9.10
C TRP A 159 10.36 18.16 10.40
N TRP A 160 11.08 17.11 10.75
CA TRP A 160 10.82 16.36 11.97
C TRP A 160 11.18 17.15 13.23
N ALA A 161 12.24 17.97 13.17
CA ALA A 161 12.64 18.85 14.26
C ALA A 161 11.61 19.96 14.56
N GLN A 162 10.82 20.40 13.57
CA GLN A 162 9.86 21.52 13.69
C GLN A 162 8.43 21.11 14.03
N SER A 163 8.17 19.86 14.45
CA SER A 163 6.82 19.31 14.65
C SER A 163 5.97 19.22 13.37
N CYS A 164 5.92 18.05 12.79
CA CYS A 164 5.13 17.72 11.60
C CYS A 164 3.60 17.78 11.79
N LYS A 165 3.10 18.06 13.00
CA LYS A 165 1.67 18.37 13.21
C LYS A 165 1.29 19.70 12.55
N ILE A 166 2.23 20.62 12.42
CA ILE A 166 2.05 21.94 11.81
C ILE A 166 2.40 21.88 10.31
N ASN A 167 3.52 21.27 9.96
CA ASN A 167 4.02 21.17 8.59
C ASN A 167 3.70 19.79 7.99
N LYS A 168 2.79 19.73 7.01
CA LYS A 168 2.16 18.48 6.54
C LYS A 168 2.61 18.05 5.15
N THR A 169 3.89 18.20 4.79
CA THR A 169 4.38 17.86 3.45
C THR A 169 4.58 16.37 3.28
N ASN A 170 3.89 15.76 2.31
CA ASN A 170 4.14 14.38 1.89
C ASN A 170 5.24 14.34 0.82
N ALA A 171 6.03 13.28 0.78
CA ALA A 171 7.09 13.16 -0.22
C ALA A 171 6.49 12.97 -1.63
N ILE A 172 5.70 11.94 -1.84
CA ILE A 172 5.01 11.70 -3.11
C ILE A 172 3.51 11.65 -2.87
N THR A 173 2.74 12.44 -3.58
CA THR A 173 1.28 12.39 -3.52
C THR A 173 0.66 12.17 -4.89
N PHE A 174 -0.17 11.15 -5.00
CA PHE A 174 -1.03 10.91 -6.14
C PHE A 174 -2.47 11.29 -5.78
N HIS A 175 -3.01 12.28 -6.47
CA HIS A 175 -4.36 12.79 -6.21
C HIS A 175 -5.24 12.70 -7.46
N LYS A 176 -6.42 12.09 -7.31
CA LYS A 176 -7.36 11.88 -8.43
C LYS A 176 -6.73 11.18 -9.64
N CYS A 177 -5.75 10.29 -9.40
CA CYS A 177 -5.13 9.48 -10.44
C CYS A 177 -5.96 8.20 -10.69
N LYS A 178 -5.96 7.75 -11.94
CA LYS A 178 -6.70 6.54 -12.35
C LYS A 178 -5.81 5.62 -13.16
N ASP A 179 -5.89 4.30 -12.91
CA ASP A 179 -5.02 3.29 -13.54
C ASP A 179 -3.54 3.62 -13.31
N LEU A 180 -3.21 3.83 -12.03
CA LEU A 180 -1.87 4.19 -11.57
C LEU A 180 -1.06 2.93 -11.25
N LYS A 181 0.19 2.91 -11.67
CA LYS A 181 1.17 1.90 -11.31
C LYS A 181 2.40 2.56 -10.70
N VAL A 182 2.84 2.09 -9.53
CA VAL A 182 4.06 2.56 -8.85
C VAL A 182 4.86 1.34 -8.43
N GLU A 183 6.08 1.21 -8.93
CA GLU A 183 6.85 -0.01 -8.69
C GLU A 183 8.36 0.21 -8.68
N ASN A 184 9.07 -0.71 -8.02
CA ASN A 184 10.52 -0.74 -8.03
C ASN A 184 11.14 0.61 -7.66
N LEU A 185 10.77 1.17 -6.51
CA LEU A 185 11.29 2.46 -6.04
C LEU A 185 11.74 2.38 -4.59
N LYS A 186 12.74 3.19 -4.27
CA LYS A 186 13.12 3.53 -2.90
C LYS A 186 12.59 4.91 -2.56
N VAL A 187 11.82 5.05 -1.48
CA VAL A 187 11.34 6.34 -0.98
C VAL A 187 11.87 6.50 0.43
N VAL A 188 12.76 7.47 0.63
CA VAL A 188 13.49 7.58 1.88
C VAL A 188 13.33 8.96 2.52
N CYS A 189 13.35 9.00 3.84
CA CYS A 189 13.36 10.24 4.63
C CYS A 189 12.27 11.24 4.19
N GLY A 190 11.04 10.75 3.99
CA GLY A 190 9.88 11.62 3.67
C GLY A 190 9.67 12.69 4.73
N GLN A 191 9.29 13.89 4.34
CA GLN A 191 9.04 15.00 5.27
C GLN A 191 7.93 14.65 6.26
N LYS A 192 6.89 13.92 5.79
CA LYS A 192 5.82 13.31 6.55
C LYS A 192 5.51 11.94 5.93
N MET A 193 4.34 11.71 5.34
CA MET A 193 4.02 10.47 4.63
C MET A 193 4.91 10.29 3.40
N HIS A 194 5.39 9.07 3.15
CA HIS A 194 6.29 8.82 2.01
C HIS A 194 5.51 8.71 0.69
N VAL A 195 4.48 7.88 0.64
CA VAL A 195 3.65 7.70 -0.56
C VAL A 195 2.19 7.83 -0.17
N ALA A 196 1.49 8.79 -0.74
CA ALA A 196 0.08 9.03 -0.48
C ALA A 196 -0.79 8.86 -1.73
N PHE A 197 -1.81 8.01 -1.63
CA PHE A 197 -2.85 7.85 -2.64
C PHE A 197 -4.13 8.49 -2.14
N THR A 198 -4.60 9.57 -2.77
CA THR A 198 -5.78 10.33 -2.36
C THR A 198 -6.76 10.46 -3.52
N ASN A 199 -8.02 10.05 -3.33
CA ASN A 199 -9.04 10.02 -4.39
C ASN A 199 -8.63 9.25 -5.65
N CYS A 200 -7.80 8.21 -5.50
CA CYS A 200 -7.31 7.41 -6.62
C CYS A 200 -8.22 6.24 -6.94
N LEU A 201 -8.21 5.84 -8.20
CA LEU A 201 -8.99 4.71 -8.70
C LEU A 201 -8.10 3.72 -9.44
N ARG A 202 -8.12 2.46 -9.02
CA ARG A 202 -7.29 1.36 -9.56
C ARG A 202 -5.80 1.67 -9.52
N VAL A 203 -5.26 1.56 -8.31
CA VAL A 203 -3.82 1.69 -8.03
C VAL A 203 -3.22 0.31 -7.87
N MET A 204 -2.07 0.10 -8.47
CA MET A 204 -1.22 -1.06 -8.26
C MET A 204 0.18 -0.60 -7.87
N THR A 205 0.65 -1.05 -6.71
CA THR A 205 2.02 -0.77 -6.30
C THR A 205 2.69 -2.03 -5.78
N PHE A 206 3.96 -2.22 -6.11
CA PHE A 206 4.75 -3.36 -5.67
C PHE A 206 6.25 -3.07 -5.68
N ASN A 207 6.98 -3.87 -4.90
CA ASN A 207 8.42 -3.78 -4.76
C ASN A 207 8.90 -2.37 -4.39
N LEU A 208 8.21 -1.78 -3.39
CA LEU A 208 8.66 -0.51 -2.80
C LEU A 208 9.53 -0.78 -1.58
N ILE A 209 10.57 0.01 -1.43
CA ILE A 209 11.37 0.09 -0.22
C ILE A 209 11.17 1.50 0.36
N VAL A 210 10.47 1.58 1.48
CA VAL A 210 10.15 2.86 2.12
C VAL A 210 10.85 2.91 3.48
N THR A 211 11.68 3.92 3.69
CA THR A 211 12.47 3.98 4.94
C THR A 211 12.62 5.39 5.50
N SER A 212 12.50 5.48 6.82
CA SER A 212 12.90 6.62 7.65
C SER A 212 13.35 6.09 9.02
N PRO A 213 14.04 6.88 9.83
CA PRO A 213 14.34 6.52 11.21
C PRO A 213 13.09 6.20 12.02
N ALA A 214 13.17 5.25 12.95
CA ALA A 214 12.08 4.88 13.84
C ALA A 214 11.53 6.04 14.68
N VAL A 215 12.36 7.04 14.95
CA VAL A 215 11.97 8.24 15.72
C VAL A 215 11.41 9.38 14.86
N SER A 216 11.29 9.20 13.54
CA SER A 216 10.75 10.22 12.66
C SER A 216 9.22 10.32 12.80
N PRO A 217 8.68 11.45 13.25
CA PRO A 217 7.26 11.53 13.59
C PRO A 217 6.37 11.63 12.35
N ASN A 218 5.20 10.98 12.38
CA ASN A 218 4.17 10.99 11.33
C ASN A 218 4.68 10.62 9.92
N THR A 219 5.67 9.78 9.85
CA THR A 219 6.29 9.34 8.59
C THR A 219 5.67 8.03 8.09
N ASP A 220 4.33 8.03 7.94
CA ASP A 220 3.64 6.86 7.38
C ASP A 220 4.32 6.42 6.09
N GLY A 221 4.44 5.11 5.90
CA GLY A 221 5.04 4.57 4.68
C GLY A 221 4.12 4.75 3.47
N ILE A 222 2.96 4.12 3.47
CA ILE A 222 1.96 4.21 2.40
C ILE A 222 0.62 4.62 2.99
N HIS A 223 0.13 5.78 2.60
CA HIS A 223 -1.14 6.36 3.05
C HIS A 223 -2.21 6.27 1.97
N ILE A 224 -3.38 5.72 2.32
CA ILE A 224 -4.51 5.55 1.40
C ILE A 224 -5.72 6.30 1.93
N SER A 225 -6.22 7.26 1.17
CA SER A 225 -7.37 8.10 1.52
C SER A 225 -8.32 8.24 0.34
N ALA A 226 -9.61 8.11 0.58
CA ALA A 226 -10.67 8.27 -0.42
C ALA A 226 -10.40 7.53 -1.75
N SER A 227 -9.76 6.35 -1.67
CA SER A 227 -9.28 5.62 -2.85
C SER A 227 -9.95 4.27 -2.98
N HIS A 228 -10.16 3.85 -4.24
CA HIS A 228 -10.87 2.62 -4.54
C HIS A 228 -10.07 1.68 -5.44
N GLY A 229 -10.00 0.40 -5.05
CA GLY A 229 -9.30 -0.62 -5.84
C GLY A 229 -7.77 -0.47 -5.78
N VAL A 230 -7.21 -0.37 -4.57
CA VAL A 230 -5.76 -0.26 -4.33
C VAL A 230 -5.18 -1.64 -4.04
N LYS A 231 -4.11 -1.99 -4.73
CA LYS A 231 -3.32 -3.21 -4.50
C LYS A 231 -1.90 -2.84 -4.14
N ILE A 232 -1.43 -3.32 -2.99
CA ILE A 232 -0.04 -3.17 -2.52
C ILE A 232 0.53 -4.56 -2.32
N LYS A 233 1.74 -4.81 -2.83
CA LYS A 233 2.38 -6.11 -2.63
C LYS A 233 3.90 -6.04 -2.62
N ASP A 234 4.53 -7.07 -2.04
CA ASP A 234 5.96 -7.33 -2.11
C ASP A 234 6.80 -6.09 -1.74
N SER A 235 6.49 -5.44 -0.61
CA SER A 235 7.11 -4.16 -0.24
C SER A 235 7.64 -4.18 1.20
N VAL A 236 8.70 -3.40 1.42
CA VAL A 236 9.35 -3.26 2.73
C VAL A 236 9.13 -1.84 3.23
N VAL A 237 8.62 -1.68 4.45
CA VAL A 237 8.34 -0.39 5.06
C VAL A 237 8.93 -0.33 6.46
N ARG A 238 9.82 0.64 6.69
CA ARG A 238 10.52 0.89 7.96
C ARG A 238 10.45 2.38 8.24
N THR A 239 9.61 2.81 9.15
CA THR A 239 9.31 4.23 9.36
C THR A 239 9.06 4.52 10.84
N GLY A 240 8.82 5.77 11.17
CA GLY A 240 8.50 6.19 12.53
C GLY A 240 6.99 6.34 12.81
N ASP A 241 6.12 5.86 11.89
CA ASP A 241 4.67 5.84 12.07
C ASP A 241 4.06 4.61 11.37
N ASP A 242 2.78 4.63 10.99
CA ASP A 242 2.12 3.49 10.34
C ASP A 242 2.87 3.03 9.08
N CYS A 243 3.21 1.75 8.98
CA CYS A 243 3.76 1.22 7.72
C CYS A 243 2.77 1.42 6.57
N ILE A 244 1.50 1.12 6.83
CA ILE A 244 0.40 1.37 5.91
C ILE A 244 -0.77 1.93 6.72
N SER A 245 -1.30 3.10 6.30
CA SER A 245 -2.49 3.70 6.89
C SER A 245 -3.62 3.81 5.87
N ILE A 246 -4.83 3.35 6.24
CA ILE A 246 -6.02 3.36 5.40
C ILE A 246 -7.07 4.20 6.10
N VAL A 247 -7.47 5.32 5.50
CA VAL A 247 -8.43 6.24 6.11
C VAL A 247 -9.70 6.41 5.27
N SER A 248 -10.56 7.31 5.70
CA SER A 248 -11.93 7.50 5.24
C SER A 248 -12.16 7.42 3.74
N ASN A 249 -13.30 6.89 3.35
CA ASN A 249 -13.79 6.75 1.97
C ASN A 249 -12.92 5.84 1.08
N SER A 250 -12.27 4.85 1.70
CA SER A 250 -11.40 3.90 1.02
C SER A 250 -12.02 2.51 0.96
N SER A 251 -11.89 1.81 -0.18
CA SER A 251 -12.51 0.50 -0.35
C SER A 251 -11.85 -0.38 -1.41
N ARG A 252 -12.09 -1.70 -1.32
CA ARG A 252 -11.49 -2.73 -2.18
C ARG A 252 -9.97 -2.66 -2.18
N ILE A 253 -9.38 -2.74 -0.99
CA ILE A 253 -7.94 -2.66 -0.79
C ILE A 253 -7.39 -4.06 -0.54
N LYS A 254 -6.33 -4.42 -1.26
CA LYS A 254 -5.63 -5.69 -1.09
C LYS A 254 -4.14 -5.44 -0.84
N ILE A 255 -3.67 -5.90 0.29
CA ILE A 255 -2.28 -5.76 0.73
C ILE A 255 -1.70 -7.17 0.86
N ARG A 256 -0.53 -7.43 0.26
CA ARG A 256 0.11 -8.75 0.28
C ARG A 256 1.62 -8.67 0.44
N ASN A 257 2.18 -9.62 1.18
CA ASN A 257 3.62 -9.81 1.34
C ASN A 257 4.34 -8.51 1.76
N ILE A 258 4.01 -7.99 2.93
CA ILE A 258 4.58 -6.76 3.46
C ILE A 258 5.55 -7.09 4.61
N ALA A 259 6.77 -6.58 4.52
CA ALA A 259 7.66 -6.49 5.67
C ALA A 259 7.53 -5.09 6.29
N CYS A 260 7.09 -5.04 7.54
CA CYS A 260 6.81 -3.80 8.27
C CYS A 260 7.61 -3.77 9.57
N GLY A 261 8.35 -2.71 9.78
CA GLY A 261 9.05 -2.48 11.05
C GLY A 261 10.53 -2.09 10.90
N PRO A 262 10.99 -1.19 11.81
CA PRO A 262 10.20 -0.53 12.86
C PRO A 262 9.08 0.35 12.30
N GLY A 263 8.11 0.71 13.18
CA GLY A 263 6.97 1.57 12.85
C GLY A 263 5.76 1.28 13.74
N HIS A 264 4.58 1.80 13.34
CA HIS A 264 3.34 1.62 14.09
C HIS A 264 2.43 0.51 13.51
N GLY A 265 2.95 -0.36 12.63
CA GLY A 265 2.19 -1.48 12.07
C GLY A 265 1.28 -1.10 10.90
N ILE A 266 0.24 -1.90 10.66
CA ILE A 266 -0.76 -1.68 9.59
C ILE A 266 -2.07 -1.21 10.21
N SER A 267 -2.48 0.02 9.90
CA SER A 267 -3.61 0.68 10.55
C SER A 267 -4.75 1.02 9.61
N ILE A 268 -5.97 0.80 10.08
CA ILE A 268 -7.19 1.39 9.53
C ILE A 268 -7.58 2.53 10.44
N GLY A 269 -7.55 3.75 9.92
CA GLY A 269 -7.81 4.95 10.71
C GLY A 269 -6.58 5.87 10.85
N SER A 270 -6.78 6.91 11.68
CA SER A 270 -7.93 7.13 12.56
C SER A 270 -9.16 7.60 11.76
N LEU A 271 -10.31 7.03 12.09
CA LEU A 271 -11.59 7.32 11.46
C LEU A 271 -12.46 8.20 12.38
N GLY A 272 -13.31 9.03 11.81
CA GLY A 272 -14.32 9.80 12.56
C GLY A 272 -13.79 11.03 13.27
N LYS A 273 -12.57 11.49 13.01
CA LYS A 273 -12.00 12.68 13.66
C LYS A 273 -12.88 13.91 13.43
N SER A 274 -13.07 14.72 14.49
CA SER A 274 -13.88 15.95 14.45
C SER A 274 -15.33 15.68 13.99
N ASN A 275 -15.94 14.63 14.50
CA ASN A 275 -17.32 14.20 14.24
C ASN A 275 -17.59 13.92 12.74
N SER A 276 -16.55 13.59 11.97
CA SER A 276 -16.71 13.29 10.56
C SER A 276 -17.25 11.88 10.33
N SER A 277 -17.95 11.70 9.20
CA SER A 277 -18.36 10.37 8.75
C SER A 277 -17.25 9.71 7.95
N SER A 278 -16.94 8.46 8.27
CA SER A 278 -15.88 7.68 7.66
C SER A 278 -16.39 6.34 7.15
N LEU A 279 -16.02 6.00 5.91
CA LEU A 279 -16.36 4.71 5.31
C LEU A 279 -15.08 3.99 4.88
N VAL A 280 -14.80 2.82 5.49
CA VAL A 280 -13.74 1.91 5.04
C VAL A 280 -14.32 0.52 4.93
N ARG A 281 -14.18 -0.13 3.76
CA ARG A 281 -14.72 -1.47 3.57
C ARG A 281 -13.94 -2.30 2.56
N ASP A 282 -14.12 -3.62 2.66
CA ASP A 282 -13.53 -4.59 1.74
C ASP A 282 -11.99 -4.47 1.70
N VAL A 283 -11.36 -4.59 2.87
CA VAL A 283 -9.91 -4.54 3.05
C VAL A 283 -9.39 -5.93 3.37
N MET A 284 -8.36 -6.36 2.68
CA MET A 284 -7.66 -7.62 2.94
C MET A 284 -6.16 -7.36 3.08
N VAL A 285 -5.60 -7.76 4.21
CA VAL A 285 -4.16 -7.89 4.44
C VAL A 285 -3.84 -9.38 4.49
N ASP A 286 -3.07 -9.88 3.53
CA ASP A 286 -2.77 -11.29 3.34
C ASP A 286 -1.26 -11.51 3.17
N GLY A 287 -0.62 -11.97 4.22
CA GLY A 287 0.83 -12.11 4.30
C GLY A 287 1.51 -10.80 4.71
N ALA A 288 1.92 -10.74 5.97
CA ALA A 288 2.77 -9.68 6.48
C ALA A 288 3.72 -10.24 7.55
N PHE A 289 4.91 -9.67 7.59
CA PHE A 289 5.87 -9.83 8.67
C PHE A 289 6.02 -8.49 9.36
N LEU A 290 5.64 -8.41 10.64
CA LEU A 290 5.78 -7.19 11.45
C LEU A 290 6.83 -7.43 12.52
N SER A 291 7.83 -6.57 12.61
CA SER A 291 8.92 -6.72 13.58
C SER A 291 9.26 -5.40 14.24
N ASN A 292 9.36 -5.40 15.58
CA ASN A 292 9.69 -4.22 16.38
C ASN A 292 8.75 -3.04 16.09
N THR A 293 7.44 -3.29 16.06
CA THR A 293 6.41 -2.28 15.81
C THR A 293 5.57 -2.04 17.06
N ASP A 294 5.07 -0.81 17.22
CA ASP A 294 4.18 -0.47 18.33
C ASP A 294 2.85 -1.23 18.24
N ASN A 295 2.33 -1.41 17.04
CA ASN A 295 1.13 -2.19 16.82
C ASN A 295 1.37 -3.19 15.68
N GLY A 296 0.62 -4.29 15.71
CA GLY A 296 0.56 -5.21 14.59
C GLY A 296 -0.48 -4.76 13.57
N VAL A 297 -1.72 -5.22 13.72
CA VAL A 297 -2.86 -4.81 12.91
C VAL A 297 -3.86 -4.04 13.77
N ARG A 298 -4.19 -2.83 13.32
CA ARG A 298 -4.93 -1.87 14.15
C ARG A 298 -6.13 -1.27 13.43
N ILE A 299 -7.26 -1.15 14.15
CA ILE A 299 -8.39 -0.28 13.77
C ILE A 299 -8.53 0.78 14.85
N LYS A 300 -8.44 2.07 14.49
CA LYS A 300 -8.52 3.21 15.41
C LYS A 300 -9.58 4.20 14.96
N THR A 301 -10.52 4.51 15.86
CA THR A 301 -11.60 5.47 15.57
C THR A 301 -11.76 6.48 16.71
N TRP A 302 -12.11 7.70 16.37
CA TRP A 302 -12.42 8.75 17.35
C TRP A 302 -13.85 8.60 17.85
N GLN A 303 -14.06 8.87 19.12
CA GLN A 303 -15.39 9.10 19.66
C GLN A 303 -16.04 10.31 18.97
N GLY A 304 -17.35 10.34 18.86
CA GLY A 304 -18.10 11.38 18.14
C GLY A 304 -18.12 11.20 16.62
N GLY A 305 -17.32 10.30 16.05
CA GLY A 305 -17.34 10.00 14.63
C GLY A 305 -18.58 9.23 14.19
N GLY A 306 -18.77 9.11 12.87
CA GLY A 306 -19.83 8.31 12.26
C GLY A 306 -19.34 7.49 11.08
N GLY A 307 -20.25 6.73 10.46
CA GLY A 307 -19.93 5.84 9.34
C GLY A 307 -19.53 4.44 9.78
N ASN A 308 -18.76 3.73 8.96
CA ASN A 308 -18.40 2.34 9.27
C ASN A 308 -17.03 1.89 8.77
N ALA A 309 -16.47 0.90 9.47
CA ALA A 309 -15.34 0.07 9.07
C ALA A 309 -15.81 -1.39 9.03
N THR A 310 -15.91 -1.99 7.84
CA THR A 310 -16.54 -3.31 7.69
C THR A 310 -15.88 -4.19 6.61
N ASN A 311 -16.07 -5.51 6.73
CA ASN A 311 -15.50 -6.50 5.80
C ASN A 311 -13.98 -6.37 5.70
N ILE A 312 -13.31 -6.47 6.84
CA ILE A 312 -11.85 -6.32 6.94
C ILE A 312 -11.26 -7.65 7.38
N THR A 313 -10.28 -8.13 6.65
CA THR A 313 -9.58 -9.38 6.95
C THR A 313 -8.08 -9.16 7.08
N PHE A 314 -7.51 -9.61 8.18
CA PHE A 314 -6.08 -9.72 8.42
C PHE A 314 -5.73 -11.20 8.50
N GLN A 315 -4.87 -11.70 7.62
CA GLN A 315 -4.53 -13.12 7.60
C GLN A 315 -3.09 -13.42 7.20
N ASN A 316 -2.60 -14.59 7.61
CA ASN A 316 -1.25 -15.07 7.30
C ASN A 316 -0.17 -14.09 7.76
N ILE A 317 -0.24 -13.65 9.02
CA ILE A 317 0.65 -12.63 9.57
C ILE A 317 1.56 -13.24 10.62
N PHE A 318 2.84 -12.92 10.53
CA PHE A 318 3.82 -13.24 11.56
C PHE A 318 4.30 -11.96 12.24
N MET A 319 4.37 -12.00 13.56
CA MET A 319 4.73 -10.85 14.40
C MET A 319 5.92 -11.19 15.31
N GLU A 320 6.89 -10.31 15.38
CA GLU A 320 8.06 -10.43 16.24
C GLU A 320 8.27 -9.15 17.05
N ASN A 321 8.24 -9.25 18.36
CA ASN A 321 8.44 -8.10 19.25
C ASN A 321 7.47 -6.94 18.92
N VAL A 322 6.16 -7.22 18.88
CA VAL A 322 5.10 -6.25 18.61
C VAL A 322 4.41 -5.88 19.92
N SER A 323 4.27 -4.59 20.25
CA SER A 323 3.70 -4.18 21.54
C SER A 323 2.19 -4.42 21.63
N ASN A 324 1.43 -4.12 20.59
CA ASN A 324 -0.01 -4.37 20.51
C ASN A 324 -0.33 -5.17 19.24
N PRO A 325 -0.19 -6.51 19.26
CA PRO A 325 -0.34 -7.33 18.04
C PRO A 325 -1.68 -7.17 17.33
N ILE A 326 -2.79 -7.25 18.04
CA ILE A 326 -4.14 -7.08 17.49
C ILE A 326 -4.89 -6.06 18.33
N ILE A 327 -5.28 -4.94 17.72
CA ILE A 327 -5.97 -3.88 18.45
C ILE A 327 -7.13 -3.26 17.64
N ILE A 328 -8.30 -3.15 18.28
CA ILE A 328 -9.41 -2.28 17.89
C ILE A 328 -9.58 -1.28 19.01
N ASP A 329 -9.47 0.01 18.69
CA ASP A 329 -9.59 1.12 19.65
C ASP A 329 -10.58 2.17 19.14
N GLN A 330 -11.81 2.15 19.67
CA GLN A 330 -12.84 3.16 19.38
C GLN A 330 -12.80 4.34 20.34
N TYR A 331 -11.87 4.36 21.27
CA TYR A 331 -11.59 5.48 22.18
C TYR A 331 -10.31 6.22 21.81
N TYR A 332 -9.83 6.04 20.55
CA TYR A 332 -8.59 6.65 20.09
C TYR A 332 -8.60 8.17 20.28
N CYS A 333 -7.53 8.67 20.88
CA CYS A 333 -7.33 10.08 21.18
C CYS A 333 -5.86 10.46 20.95
N ASP A 334 -5.59 11.25 19.93
CA ASP A 334 -4.25 11.80 19.61
C ASP A 334 -4.21 13.31 19.96
N ALA A 335 -4.66 13.65 21.15
CA ALA A 335 -4.65 15.00 21.66
C ALA A 335 -3.81 15.10 22.95
N HIS A 336 -3.24 16.29 23.21
CA HIS A 336 -2.51 16.55 24.46
C HIS A 336 -3.43 16.61 25.68
N VAL A 337 -4.74 16.84 25.46
CA VAL A 337 -5.79 16.87 26.47
C VAL A 337 -6.66 15.64 26.26
N PRO A 338 -7.14 14.98 27.33
CA PRO A 338 -8.06 13.85 27.20
C PRO A 338 -9.28 14.22 26.34
N CYS A 339 -9.64 13.34 25.43
CA CYS A 339 -10.82 13.55 24.59
C CYS A 339 -12.09 13.37 25.40
N ALA A 340 -13.10 14.21 25.12
CA ALA A 340 -14.39 14.09 25.76
C ALA A 340 -15.08 12.78 25.36
N ASN A 341 -15.79 12.17 26.32
CA ASN A 341 -16.66 11.03 26.03
C ASN A 341 -17.82 11.48 25.14
N GLN A 342 -18.11 10.69 24.11
CA GLN A 342 -19.19 10.95 23.16
C GLN A 342 -19.93 9.64 22.84
N THR A 343 -21.22 9.74 22.59
CA THR A 343 -22.11 8.60 22.35
C THR A 343 -22.09 8.09 20.92
N SER A 344 -21.70 8.91 19.95
CA SER A 344 -21.55 8.46 18.57
C SER A 344 -20.17 7.87 18.32
N ALA A 345 -20.09 6.87 17.45
CA ALA A 345 -18.84 6.23 17.06
C ALA A 345 -18.90 5.74 15.59
N VAL A 346 -17.74 5.44 15.03
CA VAL A 346 -17.66 4.72 13.75
C VAL A 346 -17.99 3.26 13.99
N LYS A 347 -18.98 2.70 13.31
CA LYS A 347 -19.38 1.32 13.44
C LYS A 347 -18.30 0.36 12.95
N VAL A 348 -17.91 -0.62 13.76
CA VAL A 348 -16.88 -1.62 13.45
C VAL A 348 -17.54 -2.99 13.39
N GLU A 349 -17.58 -3.60 12.19
CA GLU A 349 -18.30 -4.86 11.97
C GLU A 349 -17.59 -5.78 10.97
N ASN A 350 -17.78 -7.10 11.16
CA ASN A 350 -17.27 -8.13 10.25
C ASN A 350 -15.75 -8.03 10.04
N ILE A 351 -15.01 -8.11 11.15
CA ILE A 351 -13.55 -8.05 11.16
C ILE A 351 -13.00 -9.44 11.45
N SER A 352 -12.12 -9.95 10.61
CA SER A 352 -11.54 -11.29 10.76
C SER A 352 -10.02 -11.21 10.93
N PHE A 353 -9.52 -11.96 11.90
CA PHE A 353 -8.10 -12.19 12.16
C PHE A 353 -7.82 -13.67 12.05
N ARG A 354 -7.04 -14.10 11.05
CA ARG A 354 -6.86 -15.52 10.71
C ARG A 354 -5.40 -15.88 10.54
N ARG A 355 -4.98 -16.98 11.13
CA ARG A 355 -3.59 -17.48 11.01
C ARG A 355 -2.56 -16.41 11.31
N ILE A 356 -2.67 -15.81 12.50
CA ILE A 356 -1.74 -14.82 13.02
C ILE A 356 -0.92 -15.45 14.11
N LYS A 357 0.41 -15.38 14.00
CA LYS A 357 1.33 -15.99 14.97
C LYS A 357 2.45 -15.03 15.32
N GLY A 358 3.03 -15.22 16.50
CA GLY A 358 4.24 -14.49 16.85
C GLY A 358 4.35 -14.10 18.31
N THR A 359 5.12 -13.04 18.59
CA THR A 359 5.40 -12.58 19.94
C THR A 359 4.89 -11.19 20.21
N SER A 360 4.29 -11.02 21.39
CA SER A 360 3.91 -9.72 21.97
C SER A 360 5.00 -9.23 22.90
N ALA A 361 5.37 -7.96 22.78
CA ALA A 361 6.28 -7.30 23.71
C ALA A 361 5.59 -6.87 25.01
N THR A 362 4.24 -6.87 25.04
CA THR A 362 3.43 -6.53 26.21
C THR A 362 2.52 -7.71 26.57
N GLU A 363 1.97 -7.67 27.78
CA GLU A 363 1.05 -8.69 28.26
C GLU A 363 -0.27 -8.69 27.46
N GLU A 364 -0.79 -7.53 27.06
CA GLU A 364 -2.05 -7.39 26.34
C GLU A 364 -1.86 -7.57 24.82
N ALA A 365 -1.92 -8.83 24.36
CA ALA A 365 -1.65 -9.17 22.96
C ALA A 365 -2.87 -8.99 22.02
N ILE A 366 -4.09 -9.07 22.57
CA ILE A 366 -5.36 -8.85 21.85
C ILE A 366 -6.15 -7.80 22.64
N LYS A 367 -6.50 -6.69 22.00
CA LYS A 367 -7.28 -5.62 22.61
C LYS A 367 -8.45 -5.21 21.72
N PHE A 368 -9.67 -5.37 22.24
CA PHE A 368 -10.88 -4.88 21.59
C PHE A 368 -11.59 -3.90 22.53
N ALA A 369 -11.23 -2.63 22.44
CA ALA A 369 -11.86 -1.52 23.17
C ALA A 369 -12.92 -0.89 22.27
N CYS A 370 -14.14 -1.46 22.29
CA CYS A 370 -15.24 -1.02 21.46
C CYS A 370 -16.18 -0.05 22.20
N SER A 371 -16.90 0.77 21.44
CA SER A 371 -17.80 1.82 21.97
C SER A 371 -18.96 1.22 22.79
N ASP A 372 -19.32 1.89 23.86
CA ASP A 372 -20.50 1.54 24.66
C ASP A 372 -21.80 1.62 23.87
N ASP A 373 -21.92 2.65 23.02
CA ASP A 373 -23.14 2.90 22.25
C ASP A 373 -23.18 2.14 20.92
N LEU A 374 -22.02 1.89 20.31
CA LEU A 374 -21.88 1.15 19.05
C LEU A 374 -20.84 0.03 19.20
N PRO A 375 -21.19 -1.06 19.87
CA PRO A 375 -20.31 -2.21 20.07
C PRO A 375 -19.77 -2.81 18.76
N CYS A 376 -18.57 -3.37 18.80
CA CYS A 376 -18.06 -4.13 17.67
C CYS A 376 -18.81 -5.46 17.52
N LYS A 377 -19.22 -5.77 16.29
CA LYS A 377 -19.98 -7.00 15.99
C LYS A 377 -19.34 -7.80 14.88
N GLY A 378 -19.52 -9.14 14.93
CA GLY A 378 -18.99 -10.03 13.92
C GLY A 378 -17.45 -10.06 13.89
N LEU A 379 -16.82 -9.94 15.07
CA LEU A 379 -15.39 -10.16 15.21
C LEU A 379 -15.10 -11.66 15.12
N TYR A 380 -14.05 -12.03 14.41
CA TYR A 380 -13.70 -13.43 14.20
C TYR A 380 -12.21 -13.68 14.35
N LEU A 381 -11.85 -14.61 15.24
CA LEU A 381 -10.48 -15.08 15.45
C LEU A 381 -10.35 -16.53 14.99
N GLU A 382 -9.36 -16.84 14.15
CA GLU A 382 -9.09 -18.20 13.68
C GLU A 382 -7.59 -18.47 13.67
N ASP A 383 -7.16 -19.47 14.45
CA ASP A 383 -5.75 -19.90 14.54
C ASP A 383 -4.80 -18.73 14.87
N VAL A 384 -5.07 -18.01 15.95
CA VAL A 384 -4.28 -16.89 16.45
C VAL A 384 -3.42 -17.34 17.62
N GLN A 385 -2.09 -17.19 17.52
CA GLN A 385 -1.15 -17.62 18.56
C GLN A 385 -0.14 -16.51 18.83
N LEU A 386 -0.35 -15.76 19.91
CA LEU A 386 0.49 -14.62 20.32
C LEU A 386 1.09 -14.91 21.70
N LEU A 387 2.36 -15.22 21.72
CA LEU A 387 3.11 -15.56 22.92
C LEU A 387 3.83 -14.32 23.47
N SER A 388 4.17 -14.34 24.76
CA SER A 388 5.03 -13.30 25.33
C SER A 388 6.44 -13.40 24.77
N LEU A 389 7.03 -12.29 24.41
CA LEU A 389 8.43 -12.21 24.00
C LEU A 389 9.40 -12.64 25.12
N THR A 390 9.02 -12.37 26.37
CA THR A 390 9.87 -12.62 27.56
C THR A 390 9.52 -13.93 28.27
N GLY A 391 8.65 -14.77 27.71
CA GLY A 391 8.21 -16.04 28.31
C GLY A 391 7.14 -15.90 29.39
N GLY A 392 6.62 -14.71 29.65
CA GLY A 392 5.47 -14.47 30.54
C GLY A 392 4.15 -14.88 29.92
N THR A 393 3.04 -14.45 30.52
CA THR A 393 1.69 -14.70 30.03
C THR A 393 1.24 -13.57 29.08
N THR A 394 0.42 -13.93 28.10
CA THR A 394 -0.32 -12.96 27.31
C THR A 394 -1.81 -13.04 27.64
N ARG A 395 -2.52 -11.92 27.49
CA ARG A 395 -3.95 -11.85 27.75
C ARG A 395 -4.70 -11.12 26.63
N SER A 396 -6.02 -11.37 26.61
CA SER A 396 -6.98 -10.62 25.80
C SER A 396 -7.76 -9.63 26.64
N PHE A 397 -8.02 -8.46 26.11
CA PHE A 397 -8.93 -7.46 26.67
C PHE A 397 -10.10 -7.22 25.70
N CYS A 398 -11.34 -7.34 26.21
CA CYS A 398 -12.55 -7.07 25.42
C CYS A 398 -13.49 -6.15 26.19
N TRP A 399 -13.89 -5.07 25.55
CA TRP A 399 -14.97 -4.21 26.01
C TRP A 399 -15.95 -4.00 24.88
N GLN A 400 -17.23 -4.31 25.09
CA GLN A 400 -18.29 -4.20 24.08
C GLN A 400 -17.94 -4.91 22.74
N ALA A 401 -17.27 -6.02 22.79
CA ALA A 401 -16.80 -6.78 21.65
C ALA A 401 -17.53 -8.11 21.51
N TYR A 402 -18.24 -8.32 20.40
CA TYR A 402 -19.06 -9.48 20.11
C TYR A 402 -18.52 -10.23 18.90
N GLY A 403 -18.32 -11.54 19.07
CA GLY A 403 -17.70 -12.34 18.04
C GLY A 403 -17.65 -13.82 18.33
N SER A 404 -16.83 -14.51 17.55
CA SER A 404 -16.60 -15.94 17.69
C SER A 404 -15.14 -16.28 17.38
N SER A 405 -14.73 -17.46 17.79
CA SER A 405 -13.40 -17.98 17.51
C SER A 405 -13.44 -19.43 17.04
N ARG A 406 -12.42 -19.85 16.28
CA ARG A 406 -12.23 -21.20 15.81
C ARG A 406 -10.75 -21.59 15.84
N GLY A 407 -10.49 -22.88 15.99
CA GLY A 407 -9.13 -23.41 16.03
C GLY A 407 -8.38 -23.02 17.30
N LEU A 408 -7.07 -22.95 17.23
CA LEU A 408 -6.23 -22.61 18.37
C LEU A 408 -6.08 -21.09 18.50
N VAL A 409 -6.67 -20.52 19.56
CA VAL A 409 -6.57 -19.09 19.86
C VAL A 409 -5.90 -18.89 21.21
N HIS A 410 -4.73 -18.26 21.20
CA HIS A 410 -3.97 -17.87 22.38
C HIS A 410 -3.46 -16.42 22.24
N PRO A 411 -3.67 -15.54 23.23
CA PRO A 411 -4.43 -15.74 24.47
C PRO A 411 -5.91 -16.06 24.21
N SER A 412 -6.55 -16.67 25.20
CA SER A 412 -7.97 -17.05 25.09
C SER A 412 -8.84 -15.88 24.72
N PRO A 413 -9.77 -16.03 23.76
CA PRO A 413 -10.68 -14.95 23.37
C PRO A 413 -11.59 -14.53 24.52
N CYS A 414 -11.88 -13.25 24.62
CA CYS A 414 -12.70 -12.63 25.66
C CYS A 414 -14.04 -12.10 25.14
N PHE A 415 -14.53 -12.60 24.00
CA PHE A 415 -15.78 -12.12 23.42
C PHE A 415 -16.99 -12.35 24.32
N SER A 416 -17.87 -11.34 24.40
CA SER A 416 -19.24 -11.55 24.84
C SER A 416 -19.99 -12.33 23.75
N CYS A 417 -20.70 -13.41 24.12
CA CYS A 417 -21.52 -14.15 23.18
C CYS A 417 -22.65 -13.23 22.68
N SER A 418 -22.74 -13.03 21.36
CA SER A 418 -23.92 -12.41 20.79
C SER A 418 -25.07 -13.41 20.89
N GLU A 419 -26.10 -13.12 21.65
CA GLU A 419 -27.35 -13.87 21.67
C GLU A 419 -27.99 -13.83 20.27
N GLY A 420 -27.61 -14.69 19.35
CA GLY A 420 -28.20 -14.69 18.01
C GLY A 420 -27.57 -15.59 16.94
N PHE A 421 -26.42 -16.19 17.18
CA PHE A 421 -25.78 -17.07 16.18
C PHE A 421 -25.64 -18.53 16.65
N ILE A 422 -26.68 -19.09 17.28
CA ILE A 422 -26.80 -20.53 17.46
C ILE A 422 -28.12 -20.96 16.84
N LYS A 423 -28.18 -21.09 15.54
CA LYS A 423 -29.07 -21.99 14.81
C LYS A 423 -28.51 -22.28 13.42
N GLU A 424 -27.34 -22.89 13.33
CA GLU A 424 -27.16 -23.84 12.26
C GLU A 424 -27.97 -25.08 12.65
N LYS A 425 -29.12 -25.24 12.00
CA LYS A 425 -29.85 -26.51 11.99
C LYS A 425 -28.89 -27.57 11.44
N VAL A 426 -28.38 -28.44 12.28
CA VAL A 426 -27.83 -29.72 11.84
C VAL A 426 -28.97 -30.40 11.05
N PRO A 427 -28.77 -30.75 9.79
CA PRO A 427 -29.79 -31.47 9.04
C PRO A 427 -29.97 -32.84 9.74
N SER A 428 -31.21 -33.18 10.11
CA SER A 428 -31.64 -34.36 10.82
C SER A 428 -31.46 -35.68 10.04
N HIS A 429 -30.59 -35.75 9.06
CA HIS A 429 -30.35 -36.94 8.22
C HIS A 429 -29.03 -37.68 8.47
N LEU A 430 -28.30 -37.37 9.54
CA LEU A 430 -27.06 -38.08 9.89
C LEU A 430 -27.10 -38.74 11.28
N LEU A 431 -28.30 -39.09 11.78
CA LEU A 431 -28.49 -39.91 12.98
C LEU A 431 -29.10 -41.28 12.64
N GLN A 432 -28.63 -41.95 11.60
CA GLN A 432 -28.77 -43.39 11.40
C GLN A 432 -27.47 -43.88 10.78
N PHE A 433 -26.59 -44.38 11.65
CA PHE A 433 -25.51 -45.34 11.46
C PHE A 433 -24.44 -45.04 12.53
N PHE A 434 -24.74 -45.54 13.74
CA PHE A 434 -23.91 -46.34 14.64
C PHE A 434 -24.73 -46.59 15.89
#